data_0c55149a91409fab39d456590b11c54e
#
_entry.id   0c55149a91409fab39d456590b11c54e
#
_cell.length_a   1.000
_cell.length_b   1.000
_cell.length_c   1.000
_cell.angle_alpha   90.00
_cell.angle_beta   90.00
_cell.angle_gamma   90.00
#
_symmetry.space_group_name_H-M   'P 1'
#
loop_
_entity.id
_entity.type
_entity.pdbx_description
1 polymer ?
#
loop_
_entity_poly.entity_id
_entity_poly.type
_entity_poly.pdbx_seq_one_letter_code
_entity_poly.pdbx_strand_id
1 'polypeptide(L)'
;PYEPNAVIKNDIEFILMQRKPGGYRSPSLPVRILSVISEENHRQWFQQIWTGLNGVSTKQHPAPFPVELAERLIRMFSFAGDTVLDPFMGTASTNLAASRSGRNSIGVEIDPHYFGIAANRLRKEAGDLFGAISVQTLDCKGQLR
;
A
#
# COMPACT_ATOMS: atom_id res chain seq x y z
N PRO A 1 2.19 -7.36 -40.70
CA PRO A 1 3.63 -7.39 -40.68
C PRO A 1 4.16 -6.48 -39.58
N TYR A 2 5.15 -6.95 -38.83
CA TYR A 2 5.78 -6.18 -37.77
C TYR A 2 7.09 -5.64 -38.31
N GLU A 3 7.35 -4.35 -38.09
CA GLU A 3 8.62 -3.75 -38.46
C GLU A 3 9.70 -4.09 -37.41
N PRO A 4 11.01 -4.13 -37.78
CA PRO A 4 12.10 -4.52 -36.89
C PRO A 4 12.43 -3.50 -35.79
N ASN A 5 11.55 -2.57 -35.47
CA ASN A 5 11.68 -1.56 -34.42
C ASN A 5 10.70 -1.82 -33.26
N ALA A 6 10.27 -3.06 -33.10
CA ALA A 6 9.34 -3.40 -32.00
C ALA A 6 10.00 -3.15 -30.63
N VAL A 7 9.32 -2.40 -29.78
CA VAL A 7 9.70 -2.23 -28.37
C VAL A 7 9.34 -3.51 -27.62
N ILE A 8 10.33 -4.12 -26.96
CA ILE A 8 10.07 -5.26 -26.08
C ILE A 8 9.29 -4.73 -24.86
N LYS A 9 8.08 -5.22 -24.69
CA LYS A 9 7.28 -4.91 -23.52
C LYS A 9 7.90 -5.56 -22.29
N ASN A 10 8.20 -4.76 -21.27
CA ASN A 10 8.65 -5.27 -19.98
C ASN A 10 7.40 -5.61 -19.15
N ASP A 11 7.13 -6.90 -18.96
CA ASP A 11 5.97 -7.39 -18.23
C ASP A 11 6.32 -7.84 -16.80
N ILE A 12 7.56 -7.58 -16.35
CA ILE A 12 8.05 -8.01 -15.03
C ILE A 12 8.50 -6.78 -14.24
N GLU A 13 7.99 -6.65 -13.01
CA GLU A 13 8.45 -5.68 -12.03
C GLU A 13 9.07 -6.41 -10.84
N PHE A 14 10.12 -5.83 -10.25
CA PHE A 14 10.82 -6.41 -9.11
C PHE A 14 10.50 -5.65 -7.83
N ILE A 15 10.23 -6.39 -6.76
CA ILE A 15 10.09 -5.84 -5.41
C ILE A 15 11.38 -6.10 -4.66
N LEU A 16 12.10 -5.02 -4.29
CA LEU A 16 13.27 -5.11 -3.44
C LEU A 16 12.85 -4.98 -1.98
N MET A 17 13.12 -6.01 -1.20
CA MET A 17 12.88 -6.00 0.22
C MET A 17 14.19 -5.81 0.99
N GLN A 18 14.25 -4.77 1.81
CA GLN A 18 15.34 -4.55 2.74
C GLN A 18 14.80 -4.54 4.16
N ARG A 19 15.58 -5.10 5.08
CA ARG A 19 15.24 -5.15 6.48
C ARG A 19 16.28 -4.42 7.31
N LYS A 20 15.82 -3.54 8.21
CA LYS A 20 16.71 -2.95 9.21
C LYS A 20 17.28 -4.05 10.11
N PRO A 21 18.57 -3.99 10.47
CA PRO A 21 19.16 -4.91 11.44
C PRO A 21 18.40 -4.93 12.76
N GLY A 22 18.29 -6.09 13.39
CA GLY A 22 17.57 -6.29 14.65
C GLY A 22 16.87 -7.65 14.73
N GLY A 23 16.33 -7.98 15.89
CA GLY A 23 15.57 -9.20 16.14
C GLY A 23 14.18 -9.21 15.51
N TYR A 24 13.50 -10.34 15.54
CA TYR A 24 12.10 -10.45 15.20
C TYR A 24 11.25 -9.81 16.31
N ARG A 25 10.22 -9.07 15.90
CA ARG A 25 9.25 -8.53 16.84
C ARG A 25 8.36 -9.67 17.38
N SER A 26 8.01 -9.57 18.67
CA SER A 26 7.08 -10.50 19.32
C SER A 26 5.93 -9.69 19.95
N PRO A 27 4.92 -9.28 19.16
CA PRO A 27 3.80 -8.52 19.68
C PRO A 27 2.90 -9.37 20.58
N SER A 28 2.00 -8.72 21.31
CA SER A 28 1.04 -9.38 22.17
C SER A 28 0.13 -10.36 21.43
N LEU A 29 -0.43 -11.34 22.13
CA LEU A 29 -1.29 -12.35 21.51
C LEU A 29 -2.49 -11.75 20.74
N PRO A 30 -3.22 -10.74 21.25
CA PRO A 30 -4.32 -10.13 20.49
C PRO A 30 -3.85 -9.54 19.15
N VAL A 31 -2.70 -8.83 19.13
CA VAL A 31 -2.15 -8.25 17.90
C VAL A 31 -1.75 -9.36 16.92
N ARG A 32 -1.19 -10.46 17.39
CA ARG A 32 -0.87 -11.62 16.55
C ARG A 32 -2.12 -12.23 15.94
N ILE A 33 -3.18 -12.41 16.69
CA ILE A 33 -4.47 -12.95 16.21
C ILE A 33 -5.05 -12.05 15.13
N LEU A 34 -5.06 -10.73 15.33
CA LEU A 34 -5.55 -9.75 14.35
C LEU A 34 -4.68 -9.66 13.09
N SER A 35 -3.50 -10.23 13.13
CA SER A 35 -2.53 -10.19 12.01
C SER A 35 -2.43 -11.52 11.25
N VAL A 36 -3.25 -12.51 11.59
CA VAL A 36 -3.22 -13.82 10.93
C VAL A 36 -3.54 -13.69 9.45
N ILE A 37 -2.75 -14.35 8.63
CA ILE A 37 -3.00 -14.55 7.20
C ILE A 37 -3.63 -15.93 7.03
N SER A 38 -4.71 -16.03 6.25
CA SER A 38 -5.34 -17.31 5.97
C SER A 38 -4.37 -18.26 5.24
N GLU A 39 -4.59 -19.56 5.36
CA GLU A 39 -3.76 -20.56 4.68
C GLU A 39 -3.79 -20.37 3.15
N GLU A 40 -4.94 -20.01 2.60
CA GLU A 40 -5.08 -19.73 1.17
C GLU A 40 -4.22 -18.53 0.75
N ASN A 41 -4.32 -17.40 1.46
CA ASN A 41 -3.51 -16.22 1.19
C ASN A 41 -2.02 -16.51 1.42
N HIS A 42 -1.68 -17.31 2.43
CA HIS A 42 -0.30 -17.72 2.64
C HIS A 42 0.25 -18.49 1.43
N ARG A 43 -0.49 -19.46 0.90
CA ARG A 43 -0.07 -20.21 -0.30
C ARG A 43 0.11 -19.31 -1.52
N GLN A 44 -0.75 -18.30 -1.69
CA GLN A 44 -0.71 -17.41 -2.85
C GLN A 44 0.35 -16.32 -2.73
N TRP A 45 0.53 -15.73 -1.54
CA TRP A 45 1.36 -14.54 -1.37
C TRP A 45 2.83 -14.85 -1.07
N PHE A 46 3.12 -15.98 -0.44
CA PHE A 46 4.51 -16.35 -0.11
C PHE A 46 5.18 -17.11 -1.26
N GLN A 47 4.93 -16.65 -2.49
CA GLN A 47 5.55 -17.14 -3.72
C GLN A 47 6.61 -16.15 -4.19
N GLN A 48 7.63 -16.67 -4.88
CA GLN A 48 8.68 -15.85 -5.47
C GLN A 48 8.16 -15.00 -6.64
N ILE A 49 7.18 -15.51 -7.38
CA ILE A 49 6.57 -14.84 -8.53
C ILE A 49 5.09 -14.68 -8.26
N TRP A 50 4.60 -13.45 -8.38
CA TRP A 50 3.17 -13.15 -8.29
C TRP A 50 2.60 -12.92 -9.68
N THR A 51 1.56 -13.64 -10.00
CA THR A 51 0.76 -13.47 -11.21
C THR A 51 -0.64 -13.00 -10.87
N GLY A 52 -1.37 -12.47 -11.86
CA GLY A 52 -2.77 -12.10 -11.68
C GLY A 52 -3.01 -10.77 -10.95
N LEU A 53 -1.95 -9.99 -10.66
CA LEU A 53 -2.11 -8.60 -10.22
C LEU A 53 -2.39 -7.74 -11.44
N ASN A 54 -3.63 -7.35 -11.62
CA ASN A 54 -4.03 -6.52 -12.74
C ASN A 54 -3.50 -5.09 -12.56
N GLY A 55 -2.84 -4.57 -13.59
CA GLY A 55 -2.42 -3.18 -13.63
C GLY A 55 -3.61 -2.21 -13.48
N VAL A 56 -3.37 -1.05 -12.94
CA VAL A 56 -4.35 0.02 -12.77
C VAL A 56 -4.25 0.99 -13.94
N SER A 57 -5.38 1.58 -14.35
CA SER A 57 -5.41 2.57 -15.42
C SER A 57 -4.54 3.79 -15.08
N THR A 58 -3.68 4.18 -16.02
CA THR A 58 -2.81 5.36 -15.90
C THR A 58 -3.53 6.70 -16.11
N LYS A 59 -4.86 6.70 -16.30
CA LYS A 59 -5.63 7.93 -16.58
C LYS A 59 -5.57 8.97 -15.46
N GLN A 60 -5.42 8.55 -14.23
CA GLN A 60 -5.41 9.44 -13.06
C GLN A 60 -4.03 9.64 -12.44
N HIS A 61 -3.09 8.76 -12.73
CA HIS A 61 -1.72 8.81 -12.23
C HIS A 61 -0.78 8.10 -13.21
N PRO A 62 0.43 8.61 -13.48
CA PRO A 62 1.32 8.04 -14.49
C PRO A 62 1.85 6.64 -14.13
N ALA A 63 1.94 6.31 -12.85
CA ALA A 63 2.45 5.01 -12.39
C ALA A 63 1.62 4.46 -11.21
N PRO A 64 0.32 4.13 -11.43
CA PRO A 64 -0.50 3.58 -10.37
C PRO A 64 -0.19 2.08 -10.19
N PHE A 65 -0.17 1.61 -8.96
CA PHE A 65 -0.18 0.19 -8.64
C PHE A 65 -1.48 -0.21 -7.93
N PRO A 66 -1.91 -1.47 -8.02
CA PRO A 66 -3.16 -1.90 -7.41
C PRO A 66 -3.08 -1.89 -5.89
N VAL A 67 -4.16 -1.48 -5.22
CA VAL A 67 -4.28 -1.52 -3.76
C VAL A 67 -3.99 -2.91 -3.21
N GLU A 68 -4.39 -3.95 -3.93
CA GLU A 68 -4.14 -5.35 -3.58
C GLU A 68 -2.64 -5.67 -3.43
N LEU A 69 -1.78 -5.13 -4.28
CA LEU A 69 -0.32 -5.31 -4.15
C LEU A 69 0.18 -4.77 -2.81
N ALA A 70 -0.22 -3.53 -2.48
CA ALA A 70 0.13 -2.92 -1.20
C ALA A 70 -0.46 -3.69 -0.01
N GLU A 71 -1.69 -4.16 -0.10
CA GLU A 71 -2.35 -4.92 0.95
C GLU A 71 -1.61 -6.23 1.25
N ARG A 72 -1.21 -6.98 0.22
CA ARG A 72 -0.42 -8.20 0.39
C ARG A 72 0.87 -7.92 1.14
N LEU A 73 1.65 -6.93 0.69
CA LEU A 73 2.92 -6.56 1.32
C LEU A 73 2.73 -6.09 2.76
N ILE A 74 1.75 -5.22 3.03
CA ILE A 74 1.46 -4.72 4.36
C ILE A 74 1.10 -5.86 5.31
N ARG A 75 0.23 -6.78 4.91
CA ARG A 75 -0.17 -7.90 5.74
C ARG A 75 0.94 -8.92 5.95
N MET A 76 1.82 -9.13 4.96
CA MET A 76 2.97 -10.04 5.08
C MET A 76 4.05 -9.53 6.01
N PHE A 77 4.25 -8.20 6.11
CA PHE A 77 5.42 -7.60 6.76
C PHE A 77 5.11 -6.67 7.93
N SER A 78 3.85 -6.57 8.34
CA SER A 78 3.44 -5.75 9.49
C SER A 78 2.36 -6.43 10.33
N PHE A 79 2.21 -5.96 11.56
CA PHE A 79 1.14 -6.37 12.47
C PHE A 79 0.01 -5.34 12.51
N ALA A 80 -1.19 -5.77 12.92
CA ALA A 80 -2.31 -4.88 13.16
C ALA A 80 -1.90 -3.75 14.13
N GLY A 81 -2.28 -2.51 13.83
CA GLY A 81 -1.89 -1.32 14.58
C GLY A 81 -0.51 -0.75 14.24
N ASP A 82 0.31 -1.43 13.43
CA ASP A 82 1.57 -0.86 12.95
C ASP A 82 1.34 0.36 12.04
N THR A 83 2.37 1.19 11.90
CA THR A 83 2.34 2.34 11.00
C THR A 83 3.14 2.07 9.74
N VAL A 84 2.50 2.22 8.60
CA VAL A 84 3.09 2.12 7.26
C VAL A 84 3.44 3.52 6.77
N LEU A 85 4.67 3.71 6.31
CA LEU A 85 5.11 4.96 5.69
C LEU A 85 5.19 4.78 4.17
N ASP A 86 4.53 5.67 3.44
CA ASP A 86 4.68 5.82 2.00
C ASP A 86 5.22 7.23 1.69
N PRO A 87 6.52 7.36 1.38
CA PRO A 87 7.13 8.66 1.10
C PRO A 87 6.78 9.23 -0.28
N PHE A 88 6.09 8.46 -1.14
CA PHE A 88 5.67 8.82 -2.49
C PHE A 88 4.22 8.40 -2.74
N MET A 89 3.34 8.87 -1.88
CA MET A 89 1.96 8.38 -1.73
C MET A 89 1.12 8.42 -3.02
N GLY A 90 1.38 9.37 -3.91
CA GLY A 90 0.58 9.55 -5.14
C GLY A 90 -0.90 9.69 -4.82
N THR A 91 -1.71 8.74 -5.31
CA THR A 91 -3.16 8.68 -5.06
C THR A 91 -3.55 7.82 -3.84
N ALA A 92 -2.63 7.56 -2.92
CA ALA A 92 -2.81 6.88 -1.63
C ALA A 92 -3.23 5.41 -1.69
N SER A 93 -2.74 4.64 -2.66
CA SER A 93 -3.03 3.19 -2.71
C SER A 93 -2.49 2.45 -1.48
N THR A 94 -1.27 2.78 -1.03
CA THR A 94 -0.67 2.21 0.18
C THR A 94 -1.45 2.57 1.45
N ASN A 95 -1.84 3.84 1.59
CA ASN A 95 -2.58 4.30 2.77
C ASN A 95 -3.97 3.65 2.85
N LEU A 96 -4.64 3.50 1.71
CA LEU A 96 -5.91 2.79 1.64
C LEU A 96 -5.76 1.32 2.00
N ALA A 97 -4.72 0.65 1.49
CA ALA A 97 -4.42 -0.73 1.83
C ALA A 97 -4.11 -0.91 3.33
N ALA A 98 -3.35 0.02 3.93
CA ALA A 98 -3.06 0.02 5.35
C ALA A 98 -4.33 0.14 6.18
N SER A 99 -5.19 1.09 5.85
CA SER A 99 -6.49 1.28 6.50
C SER A 99 -7.35 0.01 6.45
N ARG A 100 -7.52 -0.58 5.27
CA ARG A 100 -8.30 -1.82 5.07
C ARG A 100 -7.72 -3.03 5.81
N SER A 101 -6.44 -2.99 6.10
CA SER A 101 -5.73 -4.04 6.82
C SER A 101 -5.62 -3.80 8.33
N GLY A 102 -6.22 -2.73 8.87
CA GLY A 102 -6.13 -2.39 10.29
C GLY A 102 -4.75 -1.88 10.71
N ARG A 103 -4.06 -1.17 9.81
CA ARG A 103 -2.78 -0.51 10.07
C ARG A 103 -2.95 1.00 9.96
N ASN A 104 -2.13 1.74 10.71
CA ASN A 104 -1.99 3.17 10.54
C ASN A 104 -1.11 3.46 9.32
N SER A 105 -1.20 4.66 8.76
CA SER A 105 -0.31 5.05 7.68
C SER A 105 0.06 6.53 7.72
N ILE A 106 1.24 6.82 7.20
CA ILE A 106 1.73 8.16 6.91
C ILE A 106 2.06 8.19 5.42
N GLY A 107 1.42 9.10 4.69
CA GLY A 107 1.70 9.33 3.27
C GLY A 107 2.30 10.71 3.06
N VAL A 108 3.32 10.79 2.22
CA VAL A 108 3.92 12.06 1.80
C VAL A 108 3.75 12.22 0.30
N GLU A 109 3.29 13.38 -0.14
CA GLU A 109 3.13 13.72 -1.56
C GLU A 109 3.53 15.18 -1.77
N ILE A 110 4.41 15.41 -2.71
CA ILE A 110 4.93 16.75 -3.01
C ILE A 110 4.02 17.52 -3.96
N ASP A 111 3.30 16.82 -4.85
CA ASP A 111 2.39 17.44 -5.81
C ASP A 111 1.04 17.74 -5.14
N PRO A 112 0.65 19.03 -5.02
CA PRO A 112 -0.61 19.40 -4.39
C PRO A 112 -1.85 18.82 -5.07
N HIS A 113 -1.79 18.57 -6.37
CA HIS A 113 -2.89 17.97 -7.12
C HIS A 113 -3.11 16.51 -6.71
N TYR A 114 -2.04 15.70 -6.70
CA TYR A 114 -2.12 14.30 -6.26
C TYR A 114 -2.42 14.20 -4.77
N PHE A 115 -1.86 15.10 -3.94
CA PHE A 115 -2.21 15.18 -2.53
C PHE A 115 -3.71 15.42 -2.32
N GLY A 116 -4.32 16.33 -3.09
CA GLY A 116 -5.76 16.58 -3.05
C GLY A 116 -6.60 15.36 -3.43
N ILE A 117 -6.20 14.65 -4.48
CA ILE A 117 -6.85 13.39 -4.89
C ILE A 117 -6.74 12.34 -3.78
N ALA A 118 -5.55 12.14 -3.23
CA ALA A 118 -5.28 11.19 -2.15
C ALA A 118 -6.13 11.47 -0.90
N ALA A 119 -6.14 12.72 -0.43
CA ALA A 119 -6.92 13.11 0.74
C ALA A 119 -8.43 12.88 0.55
N ASN A 120 -8.97 13.23 -0.63
CA ASN A 120 -10.37 12.99 -0.94
C ASN A 120 -10.69 11.49 -1.04
N ARG A 121 -9.81 10.71 -1.67
CA ARG A 121 -9.95 9.27 -1.78
C ARG A 121 -9.97 8.61 -0.41
N LEU A 122 -9.04 8.94 0.47
CA LEU A 122 -8.98 8.38 1.82
C LEU A 122 -10.23 8.72 2.63
N ARG A 123 -10.71 9.96 2.59
CA ARG A 123 -11.96 10.34 3.30
C ARG A 123 -13.18 9.58 2.78
N LYS A 124 -13.20 9.23 1.50
CA LYS A 124 -14.34 8.57 0.84
C LYS A 124 -14.28 7.05 0.93
N GLU A 125 -13.10 6.44 0.76
CA GLU A 125 -12.93 4.99 0.55
C GLU A 125 -12.31 4.27 1.74
N ALA A 126 -11.69 5.00 2.67
CA ALA A 126 -11.21 4.44 3.93
C ALA A 126 -12.43 4.13 4.80
N GLY A 127 -13.17 3.12 4.40
CA GLY A 127 -14.44 2.76 5.02
C GLY A 127 -14.30 2.07 6.35
N ASP A 128 -15.30 2.29 7.14
CA ASP A 128 -15.57 1.81 8.49
C ASP A 128 -15.73 0.29 8.57
N LEU A 129 -14.65 -0.46 8.60
CA LEU A 129 -14.78 -1.85 9.03
C LEU A 129 -14.74 -2.01 10.56
N PHE A 130 -14.18 -1.03 11.30
CA PHE A 130 -13.94 -1.12 12.76
C PHE A 130 -14.14 0.20 13.52
N GLY A 131 -14.86 1.19 12.97
CA GLY A 131 -15.03 2.48 13.64
C GLY A 131 -14.26 3.62 12.97
N ALA A 132 -14.33 4.82 13.50
CA ALA A 132 -13.91 6.05 12.87
C ALA A 132 -12.45 6.03 12.42
N ILE A 133 -12.24 6.01 11.11
CA ILE A 133 -10.94 6.31 10.52
C ILE A 133 -10.74 7.81 10.57
N SER A 134 -9.68 8.25 11.25
CA SER A 134 -9.28 9.65 11.27
C SER A 134 -8.26 9.93 10.17
N VAL A 135 -8.59 10.82 9.26
CA VAL A 135 -7.66 11.31 8.24
C VAL A 135 -7.23 12.72 8.60
N GLN A 136 -5.97 12.88 8.99
CA GLN A 136 -5.37 14.19 9.26
C GLN A 136 -4.47 14.58 8.09
N THR A 137 -4.57 15.84 7.65
CA THR A 137 -3.71 16.39 6.61
C THR A 137 -2.86 17.51 7.22
N LEU A 138 -1.55 17.43 7.00
CA LEU A 138 -0.59 18.39 7.49
C LEU A 138 0.08 19.08 6.30
N ASP A 139 0.45 20.36 6.48
CA ASP A 139 1.30 21.03 5.53
C ASP A 139 2.79 20.72 5.76
N CYS A 140 3.68 21.27 4.95
CA CYS A 140 5.13 21.10 5.10
C CYS A 140 5.71 21.68 6.41
N LYS A 141 4.92 22.45 7.16
CA LYS A 141 5.28 22.96 8.49
C LYS A 141 4.67 22.14 9.62
N GLY A 142 3.95 21.05 9.29
CA GLY A 142 3.27 20.20 10.28
C GLY A 142 1.98 20.81 10.85
N GLN A 143 1.40 21.81 10.18
CA GLN A 143 0.14 22.42 10.59
C GLN A 143 -1.04 21.67 9.98
N LEU A 144 -2.09 21.44 10.79
CA LEU A 144 -3.35 20.85 10.33
C LEU A 144 -4.02 21.74 9.28
N ARG A 145 -4.50 21.13 8.22
CA ARG A 145 -5.27 21.76 7.15
C ARG A 145 -6.72 21.30 7.19
#